data_be129df9df56e231488cadb47503693b
#
_entry.id   be129df9df56e231488cadb47503693b
#
_cell.length_a   1.000
_cell.length_b   1.000
_cell.length_c   1.000
_cell.angle_alpha   90.00
_cell.angle_beta   90.00
_cell.angle_gamma   90.00
#
_symmetry.space_group_name_H-M   'P 1'
#
loop_
_entity.id
_entity.type
_entity.pdbx_description
1 polymer ?
#
loop_
_entity_poly.entity_id
_entity_poly.type
_entity_poly.pdbx_seq_one_letter_code
_entity_poly.pdbx_strand_id
1 'polypeptide(L)'
;MQNEIEKMPAEDIETAAETSAGKTADSPRSFVAGVFRALDKQGIRYCIFRDYHKLEQPTRDVEIDLLADPADLKKLRQLLARKGFVEIPSWGHAPHRFFVTYHKALNMWLKLDVITALRFGKPVSALEIGLRSSYLDHRTRRELAFVPAAEDKFLVLLLKCIINDGKFSESRLRRLRELHNEILADPVGPDRISANLQKHFGNRLSWEEIDRAFQAADWQQLLAKRKSLRRKLFAGQPLATLWRQVKTRFLKRISPLLYLLRRRGVSVALLAPDGAGKSTLAETIIRQRHLNARFIYMGDNLKASNVGLPTTPWFKRKKKQKRNNPLIKLILAVFNFPNSLLEQWYRSAVGGYYRSRGKFVVYDRYVYDSWINPPVTRMIKKIRRFLIERTCPTPDLVILLDAPGAVLFARKGEHTPEGLETKRQAYLALQKQLSNLLVVDATQDAQTVQAEVIHMLWQYYRTRDLGKVRNGRNGQSG
;
A
#
# COMPACT_ATOMS: atom_id res chain seq x y z
N MET A 1 31.19 -4.05 -5.24
CA MET A 1 29.85 -4.54 -5.60
C MET A 1 28.68 -3.79 -4.93
N GLN A 2 28.90 -2.90 -3.98
CA GLN A 2 27.87 -1.98 -3.47
C GLN A 2 27.72 -0.69 -4.28
N ASN A 3 28.67 -0.38 -5.18
CA ASN A 3 28.72 0.87 -5.95
C ASN A 3 28.10 0.78 -7.38
N GLU A 4 27.67 -0.37 -7.85
CA GLU A 4 27.14 -0.50 -9.21
C GLU A 4 25.60 -0.36 -9.32
N ILE A 5 24.89 -0.46 -8.20
CA ILE A 5 23.42 -0.27 -8.18
C ILE A 5 23.03 1.21 -7.98
N GLU A 6 23.96 2.06 -7.55
CA GLU A 6 23.75 3.50 -7.38
C GLU A 6 23.84 4.33 -8.68
N LYS A 7 24.19 3.69 -9.82
CA LYS A 7 24.42 4.37 -11.11
C LYS A 7 23.56 3.81 -12.23
N MET A 8 22.26 3.59 -12.05
CA MET A 8 21.39 3.39 -13.21
C MET A 8 20.96 4.77 -13.74
N PRO A 9 21.26 5.09 -15.01
CA PRO A 9 20.74 6.30 -15.67
C PRO A 9 19.22 6.28 -15.72
N ALA A 10 18.59 7.46 -15.74
CA ALA A 10 17.15 7.62 -15.83
C ALA A 10 16.53 6.93 -17.07
N GLU A 11 17.29 6.79 -18.16
CA GLU A 11 16.92 6.09 -19.39
C GLU A 11 16.68 4.59 -19.21
N ASP A 12 17.41 3.91 -18.31
CA ASP A 12 17.18 2.47 -18.04
C ASP A 12 15.90 2.20 -17.25
N ILE A 13 15.37 3.21 -16.57
CA ILE A 13 14.09 3.13 -15.87
C ILE A 13 12.92 3.24 -16.86
N GLU A 14 13.07 4.03 -17.92
CA GLU A 14 12.08 4.16 -18.99
C GLU A 14 12.04 2.93 -19.92
N THR A 15 13.20 2.43 -20.36
CA THR A 15 13.28 1.30 -21.28
C THR A 15 12.82 -0.03 -20.66
N ALA A 16 13.02 -0.25 -19.38
CA ALA A 16 12.49 -1.45 -18.69
C ALA A 16 10.95 -1.41 -18.52
N ALA A 17 10.35 -0.23 -18.59
CA ALA A 17 8.88 -0.04 -18.49
C ALA A 17 8.17 -0.27 -19.83
N GLU A 18 8.80 0.06 -20.96
CA GLU A 18 8.17 -0.03 -22.28
C GLU A 18 8.14 -1.44 -22.85
N THR A 19 9.09 -2.31 -22.51
CA THR A 19 9.19 -3.67 -23.08
C THR A 19 8.16 -4.68 -22.55
N SER A 20 7.34 -4.33 -21.54
CA SER A 20 6.27 -5.21 -21.03
C SER A 20 4.85 -4.68 -21.27
N ALA A 21 4.71 -3.54 -21.91
CA ALA A 21 3.41 -2.96 -22.24
C ALA A 21 2.80 -3.65 -23.47
N GLY A 22 2.23 -4.83 -23.24
CA GLY A 22 1.21 -5.32 -24.15
C GLY A 22 0.09 -4.27 -24.24
N LYS A 23 -0.39 -4.00 -25.46
CA LYS A 23 -1.47 -3.08 -25.89
C LYS A 23 -2.08 -2.27 -24.73
N THR A 24 -1.90 -0.96 -24.73
CA THR A 24 -2.47 -0.02 -23.76
C THR A 24 -3.92 -0.38 -23.53
N ALA A 25 -4.27 -0.68 -22.27
CA ALA A 25 -5.65 -0.97 -21.93
C ALA A 25 -6.43 0.36 -21.99
N ASP A 26 -7.41 0.44 -22.90
CA ASP A 26 -8.17 1.66 -23.16
C ASP A 26 -9.17 1.98 -22.04
N SER A 27 -9.42 1.04 -21.12
CA SER A 27 -10.36 1.21 -20.01
C SER A 27 -9.97 0.40 -18.77
N PRO A 28 -10.42 0.82 -17.57
CA PRO A 28 -10.24 0.05 -16.34
C PRO A 28 -10.71 -1.41 -16.45
N ARG A 29 -11.85 -1.64 -17.12
CA ARG A 29 -12.38 -2.99 -17.36
C ARG A 29 -11.47 -3.83 -18.26
N SER A 30 -10.94 -3.26 -19.33
CA SER A 30 -10.03 -3.97 -20.26
C SER A 30 -8.71 -4.33 -19.58
N PHE A 31 -8.18 -3.45 -18.70
CA PHE A 31 -7.00 -3.71 -17.90
C PHE A 31 -7.21 -4.89 -16.94
N VAL A 32 -8.29 -4.86 -16.15
CA VAL A 32 -8.64 -5.95 -15.23
C VAL A 32 -8.86 -7.26 -16.00
N ALA A 33 -9.66 -7.23 -17.07
CA ALA A 33 -9.89 -8.40 -17.94
C ALA A 33 -8.59 -8.99 -18.51
N GLY A 34 -7.62 -8.13 -18.87
CA GLY A 34 -6.30 -8.53 -19.33
C GLY A 34 -5.48 -9.30 -18.30
N VAL A 35 -5.65 -9.00 -17.02
CA VAL A 35 -5.03 -9.75 -15.92
C VAL A 35 -5.66 -11.15 -15.81
N PHE A 36 -6.99 -11.25 -15.80
CA PHE A 36 -7.69 -12.54 -15.69
C PHE A 36 -7.47 -13.44 -16.91
N ARG A 37 -7.53 -12.89 -18.12
CA ARG A 37 -7.15 -13.65 -19.34
C ARG A 37 -5.75 -14.23 -19.27
N ALA A 38 -4.81 -13.51 -18.66
CA ALA A 38 -3.47 -14.03 -18.49
C ALA A 38 -3.38 -15.16 -17.44
N LEU A 39 -4.18 -15.08 -16.35
CA LEU A 39 -4.31 -16.18 -15.38
C LEU A 39 -4.85 -17.44 -16.06
N ASP A 40 -5.90 -17.28 -16.88
CA ASP A 40 -6.51 -18.38 -17.62
C ASP A 40 -5.55 -19.01 -18.63
N LYS A 41 -4.83 -18.18 -19.42
CA LYS A 41 -3.84 -18.65 -20.41
C LYS A 41 -2.70 -19.45 -19.76
N GLN A 42 -2.35 -19.15 -18.52
CA GLN A 42 -1.31 -19.89 -17.76
C GLN A 42 -1.86 -21.12 -17.04
N GLY A 43 -3.14 -21.44 -17.19
CA GLY A 43 -3.79 -22.57 -16.52
C GLY A 43 -3.80 -22.48 -15.02
N ILE A 44 -3.80 -21.26 -14.46
CA ILE A 44 -3.82 -21.05 -13.01
C ILE A 44 -5.23 -21.36 -12.49
N ARG A 45 -5.32 -22.26 -11.51
CA ARG A 45 -6.60 -22.59 -10.86
C ARG A 45 -6.94 -21.56 -9.80
N TYR A 46 -7.94 -20.74 -10.09
CA TYR A 46 -8.45 -19.69 -9.19
C TYR A 46 -9.97 -19.53 -9.35
N CYS A 47 -10.58 -18.86 -8.38
CA CYS A 47 -11.88 -18.26 -8.52
C CYS A 47 -11.99 -16.94 -7.73
N ILE A 48 -12.89 -16.05 -8.16
CA ILE A 48 -13.21 -14.83 -7.42
C ILE A 48 -13.91 -15.23 -6.11
N PHE A 49 -13.35 -14.78 -4.99
CA PHE A 49 -13.91 -15.15 -3.70
C PHE A 49 -15.18 -14.38 -3.36
N ARG A 50 -15.26 -13.11 -3.78
CA ARG A 50 -16.43 -12.22 -3.60
C ARG A 50 -16.35 -11.00 -4.51
N ASP A 51 -17.47 -10.25 -4.59
CA ASP A 51 -17.54 -8.92 -5.24
C ASP A 51 -17.18 -8.93 -6.74
N TYR A 52 -17.69 -9.90 -7.48
CA TYR A 52 -17.47 -10.01 -8.94
C TYR A 52 -17.82 -8.72 -9.71
N HIS A 53 -18.84 -7.96 -9.24
CA HIS A 53 -19.25 -6.71 -9.87
C HIS A 53 -18.11 -5.66 -9.97
N LYS A 54 -17.13 -5.74 -9.08
CA LYS A 54 -15.94 -4.86 -9.16
C LYS A 54 -15.07 -5.10 -10.40
N LEU A 55 -15.20 -6.25 -11.06
CA LEU A 55 -14.54 -6.53 -12.33
C LEU A 55 -15.30 -5.90 -13.49
N GLU A 56 -16.63 -5.89 -13.40
CA GLU A 56 -17.49 -5.35 -14.44
C GLU A 56 -17.43 -3.82 -14.49
N GLN A 57 -17.38 -3.20 -13.32
CA GLN A 57 -17.31 -1.73 -13.14
C GLN A 57 -16.16 -1.35 -12.20
N PRO A 58 -14.91 -1.50 -12.63
CA PRO A 58 -13.78 -1.18 -11.79
C PRO A 58 -13.61 0.32 -11.60
N THR A 59 -13.42 0.72 -10.35
CA THR A 59 -13.10 2.10 -9.95
C THR A 59 -11.59 2.37 -10.04
N ARG A 60 -11.15 3.58 -9.69
CA ARG A 60 -9.70 3.93 -9.64
C ARG A 60 -8.90 3.19 -8.56
N ASP A 61 -9.56 2.60 -7.58
CA ASP A 61 -8.95 1.77 -6.52
C ASP A 61 -9.77 0.50 -6.36
N VAL A 62 -9.32 -0.58 -7.01
CA VAL A 62 -10.01 -1.86 -7.05
C VAL A 62 -9.27 -2.91 -6.24
N GLU A 63 -9.97 -3.54 -5.31
CA GLU A 63 -9.51 -4.70 -4.56
C GLU A 63 -10.36 -5.92 -4.94
N ILE A 64 -9.70 -6.98 -5.39
CA ILE A 64 -10.32 -8.23 -5.83
C ILE A 64 -9.77 -9.37 -4.97
N ASP A 65 -10.70 -10.09 -4.32
CA ASP A 65 -10.37 -11.24 -3.50
C ASP A 65 -10.40 -12.52 -4.35
N LEU A 66 -9.30 -13.26 -4.36
CA LEU A 66 -9.12 -14.50 -5.11
C LEU A 66 -8.85 -15.67 -4.18
N LEU A 67 -9.49 -16.80 -4.42
CA LEU A 67 -9.02 -18.09 -3.94
C LEU A 67 -8.22 -18.75 -5.04
N ALA A 68 -6.99 -19.17 -4.75
CA ALA A 68 -6.11 -19.85 -5.71
C ALA A 68 -5.60 -21.18 -5.16
N ASP A 69 -5.30 -22.11 -6.08
CA ASP A 69 -4.65 -23.37 -5.69
C ASP A 69 -3.22 -23.09 -5.20
N PRO A 70 -2.82 -23.61 -4.03
CA PRO A 70 -1.44 -23.50 -3.55
C PRO A 70 -0.39 -24.01 -4.53
N ALA A 71 -0.72 -25.04 -5.33
CA ALA A 71 0.17 -25.62 -6.32
C ALA A 71 0.53 -24.59 -7.42
N ASP A 72 -0.39 -23.71 -7.77
CA ASP A 72 -0.20 -22.69 -8.80
C ASP A 72 0.38 -21.37 -8.27
N LEU A 73 0.59 -21.25 -6.95
CA LEU A 73 1.03 -20.00 -6.33
C LEU A 73 2.37 -19.48 -6.90
N LYS A 74 3.29 -20.37 -7.26
CA LYS A 74 4.58 -20.00 -7.87
C LYS A 74 4.39 -19.40 -9.25
N LYS A 75 3.56 -20.06 -10.10
CA LYS A 75 3.20 -19.57 -11.45
C LYS A 75 2.48 -18.23 -11.38
N LEU A 76 1.52 -18.11 -10.46
CA LEU A 76 0.76 -16.88 -10.22
C LEU A 76 1.68 -15.72 -9.85
N ARG A 77 2.61 -15.90 -8.92
CA ARG A 77 3.60 -14.88 -8.54
C ARG A 77 4.45 -14.44 -9.73
N GLN A 78 4.95 -15.39 -10.51
CA GLN A 78 5.78 -15.09 -11.67
C GLN A 78 5.01 -14.32 -12.75
N LEU A 79 3.75 -14.71 -12.99
CA LEU A 79 2.88 -14.02 -13.94
C LEU A 79 2.58 -12.59 -13.49
N LEU A 80 2.17 -12.42 -12.24
CA LEU A 80 1.82 -11.11 -11.68
C LEU A 80 3.03 -10.17 -11.64
N ALA A 81 4.24 -10.68 -11.32
CA ALA A 81 5.46 -9.89 -11.36
C ALA A 81 5.78 -9.39 -12.79
N ARG A 82 5.60 -10.25 -13.82
CA ARG A 82 5.73 -9.85 -15.24
C ARG A 82 4.70 -8.81 -15.65
N LYS A 83 3.51 -8.83 -15.04
CA LYS A 83 2.45 -7.83 -15.27
C LYS A 83 2.57 -6.58 -14.39
N GLY A 84 3.70 -6.37 -13.74
CA GLY A 84 3.96 -5.16 -12.96
C GLY A 84 3.43 -5.16 -11.53
N PHE A 85 2.90 -6.28 -11.04
CA PHE A 85 2.49 -6.39 -9.64
C PHE A 85 3.68 -6.59 -8.70
N VAL A 86 3.57 -6.01 -7.52
CA VAL A 86 4.48 -6.23 -6.39
C VAL A 86 3.74 -6.99 -5.30
N GLU A 87 4.34 -8.05 -4.76
CA GLU A 87 3.81 -8.74 -3.58
C GLU A 87 4.15 -7.95 -2.33
N ILE A 88 3.13 -7.34 -1.72
CA ILE A 88 3.28 -6.60 -0.47
C ILE A 88 3.41 -7.60 0.70
N PRO A 89 4.35 -7.38 1.64
CA PRO A 89 4.50 -8.26 2.80
C PRO A 89 3.20 -8.39 3.61
N SER A 90 2.78 -9.62 3.84
CA SER A 90 1.56 -9.96 4.58
C SER A 90 1.87 -10.69 5.92
N TRP A 91 2.96 -10.30 6.60
CA TRP A 91 3.37 -10.95 7.84
C TRP A 91 2.29 -10.88 8.94
N GLY A 92 1.88 -12.06 9.41
CA GLY A 92 0.79 -12.19 10.37
C GLY A 92 -0.62 -12.00 9.79
N HIS A 93 -0.77 -12.01 8.47
CA HIS A 93 -2.06 -11.96 7.76
C HIS A 93 -2.37 -13.24 6.97
N ALA A 94 -1.63 -14.33 7.23
CA ALA A 94 -1.91 -15.58 6.56
C ALA A 94 -3.39 -16.03 6.74
N PRO A 95 -4.04 -16.56 5.70
CA PRO A 95 -3.49 -17.06 4.43
C PRO A 95 -3.37 -16.00 3.31
N HIS A 96 -3.62 -14.72 3.60
CA HIS A 96 -3.66 -13.63 2.62
C HIS A 96 -2.29 -13.29 2.04
N ARG A 97 -2.26 -13.01 0.73
CA ARG A 97 -1.13 -12.50 -0.03
C ARG A 97 -1.62 -11.35 -0.89
N PHE A 98 -0.97 -10.21 -0.76
CA PHE A 98 -1.39 -8.98 -1.42
C PHE A 98 -0.48 -8.69 -2.61
N PHE A 99 -1.05 -8.64 -3.79
CA PHE A 99 -0.38 -8.21 -5.02
C PHE A 99 -0.98 -6.89 -5.47
N VAL A 100 -0.15 -5.89 -5.68
CA VAL A 100 -0.60 -4.54 -6.02
C VAL A 100 0.13 -4.06 -7.26
N THR A 101 -0.57 -3.36 -8.14
CA THR A 101 0.00 -2.64 -9.27
C THR A 101 -0.69 -1.29 -9.47
N TYR A 102 0.00 -0.36 -10.11
CA TYR A 102 -0.53 0.94 -10.50
C TYR A 102 -0.42 1.12 -12.03
N HIS A 103 -1.52 1.50 -12.66
CA HIS A 103 -1.60 1.79 -14.09
C HIS A 103 -1.65 3.31 -14.31
N LYS A 104 -0.56 3.90 -14.87
CA LYS A 104 -0.38 5.36 -15.01
C LYS A 104 -1.50 5.99 -15.86
N ALA A 105 -1.71 5.50 -17.09
CA ALA A 105 -2.67 6.09 -18.04
C ALA A 105 -4.12 6.08 -17.54
N LEU A 106 -4.51 5.08 -16.74
CA LEU A 106 -5.83 4.97 -16.13
C LEU A 106 -5.91 5.64 -14.76
N ASN A 107 -4.79 6.12 -14.21
CA ASN A 107 -4.66 6.58 -12.82
C ASN A 107 -5.35 5.63 -11.85
N MET A 108 -5.02 4.33 -11.95
CA MET A 108 -5.74 3.24 -11.31
C MET A 108 -4.84 2.29 -10.53
N TRP A 109 -5.26 1.97 -9.31
CA TRP A 109 -4.69 0.89 -8.52
C TRP A 109 -5.49 -0.40 -8.70
N LEU A 110 -4.79 -1.52 -8.82
CA LEU A 110 -5.38 -2.85 -8.76
C LEU A 110 -4.65 -3.67 -7.71
N LYS A 111 -5.41 -4.10 -6.71
CA LYS A 111 -4.96 -5.01 -5.65
C LYS A 111 -5.66 -6.35 -5.78
N LEU A 112 -4.89 -7.43 -5.80
CA LEU A 112 -5.37 -8.79 -5.67
C LEU A 112 -5.05 -9.30 -4.26
N ASP A 113 -6.09 -9.63 -3.50
CA ASP A 113 -5.98 -10.34 -2.21
C ASP A 113 -6.14 -11.84 -2.46
N VAL A 114 -5.01 -12.53 -2.57
CA VAL A 114 -4.98 -13.95 -2.91
C VAL A 114 -4.91 -14.78 -1.62
N ILE A 115 -5.90 -15.64 -1.42
CA ILE A 115 -5.91 -16.64 -0.36
C ILE A 115 -5.72 -18.03 -0.96
N THR A 116 -5.09 -18.92 -0.20
CA THR A 116 -4.86 -20.32 -0.61
C THR A 116 -5.56 -21.32 0.32
N ALA A 117 -6.24 -20.83 1.33
CA ALA A 117 -6.98 -21.63 2.30
C ALA A 117 -8.13 -20.82 2.89
N LEU A 118 -9.24 -21.47 3.17
CA LEU A 118 -10.40 -20.88 3.82
C LEU A 118 -10.27 -21.04 5.33
N ARG A 119 -10.09 -19.91 6.03
CA ARG A 119 -9.85 -19.90 7.47
C ARG A 119 -10.77 -18.97 8.21
N PHE A 120 -11.19 -19.41 9.40
CA PHE A 120 -12.09 -18.68 10.28
C PHE A 120 -11.48 -18.48 11.67
N GLY A 121 -12.13 -17.63 12.46
CA GLY A 121 -11.78 -17.33 13.85
C GLY A 121 -11.27 -15.91 14.05
N LYS A 122 -11.55 -15.34 15.21
CA LYS A 122 -11.04 -14.06 15.69
C LYS A 122 -10.37 -14.28 17.05
N PRO A 123 -9.28 -13.55 17.39
CA PRO A 123 -8.58 -12.49 16.62
C PRO A 123 -7.64 -13.02 15.54
N VAL A 124 -7.45 -14.33 15.43
CA VAL A 124 -6.60 -14.98 14.42
C VAL A 124 -7.42 -15.99 13.64
N SER A 125 -7.41 -15.88 12.31
CA SER A 125 -8.06 -16.84 11.42
C SER A 125 -7.21 -18.11 11.31
N ALA A 126 -7.39 -19.04 12.27
CA ALA A 126 -6.59 -20.26 12.39
C ALA A 126 -7.39 -21.55 12.10
N LEU A 127 -8.73 -21.51 12.23
CA LEU A 127 -9.61 -22.63 11.98
C LEU A 127 -9.79 -22.81 10.47
N GLU A 128 -9.20 -23.82 9.89
CA GLU A 128 -9.23 -24.10 8.45
C GLU A 128 -10.33 -25.10 8.11
N ILE A 129 -11.02 -24.89 7.00
CA ILE A 129 -11.98 -25.82 6.42
C ILE A 129 -11.54 -26.26 5.03
N GLY A 130 -11.75 -27.52 4.71
CA GLY A 130 -11.32 -28.14 3.44
C GLY A 130 -12.19 -27.84 2.22
N LEU A 131 -12.95 -26.72 2.21
CA LEU A 131 -13.83 -26.33 1.09
C LEU A 131 -13.10 -25.78 -0.14
N ARG A 132 -11.76 -25.62 -0.11
CA ARG A 132 -11.02 -25.09 -1.26
C ARG A 132 -11.23 -25.90 -2.53
N SER A 133 -11.21 -27.24 -2.43
CA SER A 133 -11.43 -28.12 -3.58
C SER A 133 -12.82 -27.87 -4.19
N SER A 134 -13.88 -27.86 -3.38
CA SER A 134 -15.25 -27.56 -3.81
C SER A 134 -15.30 -26.21 -4.57
N TYR A 135 -14.73 -25.15 -4.00
CA TYR A 135 -14.65 -23.82 -4.64
C TYR A 135 -13.97 -23.83 -6.01
N LEU A 136 -12.91 -24.60 -6.17
CA LEU A 136 -12.12 -24.63 -7.41
C LEU A 136 -12.66 -25.65 -8.42
N ASP A 137 -13.30 -26.73 -7.98
CA ASP A 137 -13.81 -27.79 -8.85
C ASP A 137 -15.20 -27.44 -9.41
N HIS A 138 -16.06 -26.81 -8.58
CA HIS A 138 -17.42 -26.38 -8.99
C HIS A 138 -17.48 -24.95 -9.50
N ARG A 139 -16.33 -24.29 -9.72
CA ARG A 139 -16.33 -22.93 -10.24
C ARG A 139 -16.88 -22.87 -11.67
N THR A 140 -17.66 -21.86 -11.94
CA THR A 140 -18.23 -21.58 -13.26
C THR A 140 -17.55 -20.40 -13.92
N ARG A 141 -17.41 -20.44 -15.24
CA ARG A 141 -16.90 -19.31 -16.01
C ARG A 141 -17.97 -18.26 -16.18
N ARG A 142 -17.71 -17.03 -15.72
CA ARG A 142 -18.40 -15.82 -16.16
C ARG A 142 -17.54 -15.09 -17.18
N GLU A 143 -18.08 -14.02 -17.77
CA GLU A 143 -17.40 -13.26 -18.85
C GLU A 143 -15.91 -12.96 -18.55
N LEU A 144 -15.60 -12.42 -17.37
CA LEU A 144 -14.25 -11.93 -17.05
C LEU A 144 -13.41 -12.92 -16.26
N ALA A 145 -14.01 -13.76 -15.42
CA ALA A 145 -13.28 -14.64 -14.50
C ALA A 145 -14.12 -15.83 -14.03
N PHE A 146 -13.48 -16.78 -13.36
CA PHE A 146 -14.18 -17.87 -12.68
C PHE A 146 -14.79 -17.40 -11.37
N VAL A 147 -16.02 -17.83 -11.09
CA VAL A 147 -16.76 -17.59 -9.85
C VAL A 147 -17.14 -18.91 -9.18
N PRO A 148 -17.22 -18.97 -7.85
CA PRO A 148 -17.61 -20.18 -7.15
C PRO A 148 -19.12 -20.42 -7.30
N ALA A 149 -19.55 -21.66 -7.12
CA ALA A 149 -20.95 -22.07 -7.09
C ALA A 149 -21.71 -21.38 -5.93
N ALA A 150 -23.02 -21.31 -6.03
CA ALA A 150 -23.87 -20.63 -5.06
C ALA A 150 -23.77 -21.26 -3.66
N GLU A 151 -23.78 -22.59 -3.59
CA GLU A 151 -23.66 -23.38 -2.36
C GLU A 151 -22.33 -23.11 -1.63
N ASP A 152 -21.22 -22.98 -2.36
CA ASP A 152 -19.92 -22.68 -1.78
C ASP A 152 -19.87 -21.26 -1.22
N LYS A 153 -20.38 -20.25 -1.97
CA LYS A 153 -20.50 -18.87 -1.50
C LYS A 153 -21.36 -18.76 -0.26
N PHE A 154 -22.51 -19.45 -0.28
CA PHE A 154 -23.46 -19.47 0.82
C PHE A 154 -22.81 -20.02 2.08
N LEU A 155 -22.19 -21.20 1.99
CA LEU A 155 -21.60 -21.88 3.13
C LEU A 155 -20.46 -21.05 3.77
N VAL A 156 -19.57 -20.47 2.97
CA VAL A 156 -18.50 -19.63 3.50
C VAL A 156 -19.04 -18.35 4.13
N LEU A 157 -20.05 -17.71 3.54
CA LEU A 157 -20.67 -16.50 4.11
C LEU A 157 -21.40 -16.82 5.42
N LEU A 158 -22.15 -17.93 5.46
CA LEU A 158 -22.84 -18.41 6.66
C LEU A 158 -21.83 -18.68 7.80
N LEU A 159 -20.78 -19.47 7.54
CA LEU A 159 -19.75 -19.76 8.51
C LEU A 159 -19.02 -18.49 9.00
N LYS A 160 -18.82 -17.50 8.13
CA LYS A 160 -18.25 -16.21 8.52
C LYS A 160 -19.18 -15.48 9.51
N CYS A 161 -20.48 -15.46 9.26
CA CYS A 161 -21.46 -14.87 10.18
C CYS A 161 -21.45 -15.60 11.53
N ILE A 162 -21.51 -16.94 11.53
CA ILE A 162 -21.58 -17.72 12.76
C ILE A 162 -20.24 -17.70 13.52
N ILE A 163 -19.13 -18.06 12.86
CA ILE A 163 -17.85 -18.32 13.52
C ILE A 163 -17.08 -17.03 13.82
N ASN A 164 -16.98 -16.12 12.85
CA ASN A 164 -16.17 -14.91 13.00
C ASN A 164 -16.92 -13.80 13.73
N ASP A 165 -18.13 -13.48 13.25
CA ASP A 165 -18.83 -12.28 13.68
C ASP A 165 -19.80 -12.52 14.83
N GLY A 166 -20.34 -13.74 14.92
CA GLY A 166 -21.33 -14.11 15.93
C GLY A 166 -22.64 -13.32 15.82
N LYS A 167 -22.91 -12.80 14.62
CA LYS A 167 -24.12 -12.06 14.28
C LYS A 167 -24.35 -12.06 12.76
N PHE A 168 -25.59 -11.83 12.39
CA PHE A 168 -26.00 -11.58 11.02
C PHE A 168 -26.30 -10.08 10.86
N SER A 169 -25.62 -9.40 9.93
CA SER A 169 -25.99 -8.04 9.52
C SER A 169 -27.03 -8.10 8.40
N GLU A 170 -27.86 -7.08 8.25
CA GLU A 170 -28.91 -7.03 7.22
C GLU A 170 -28.37 -7.25 5.81
N SER A 171 -27.26 -6.61 5.46
CA SER A 171 -26.63 -6.77 4.15
C SER A 171 -26.19 -8.21 3.88
N ARG A 172 -25.71 -8.93 4.91
CA ARG A 172 -25.32 -10.34 4.79
C ARG A 172 -26.53 -11.26 4.76
N LEU A 173 -27.57 -10.96 5.52
CA LEU A 173 -28.83 -11.71 5.46
C LEU A 173 -29.47 -11.60 4.08
N ARG A 174 -29.51 -10.40 3.51
CA ARG A 174 -29.97 -10.21 2.13
C ARG A 174 -29.20 -11.11 1.17
N ARG A 175 -27.86 -11.06 1.24
CA ARG A 175 -27.02 -11.87 0.35
C ARG A 175 -27.17 -13.38 0.60
N LEU A 176 -27.30 -13.80 1.85
CA LEU A 176 -27.55 -15.21 2.18
C LEU A 176 -28.91 -15.68 1.66
N ARG A 177 -29.98 -14.85 1.75
CA ARG A 177 -31.28 -15.17 1.18
C ARG A 177 -31.25 -15.32 -0.35
N GLU A 178 -30.54 -14.40 -1.03
CA GLU A 178 -30.34 -14.51 -2.49
C GLU A 178 -29.67 -15.84 -2.85
N LEU A 179 -28.57 -16.18 -2.18
CA LEU A 179 -27.85 -17.43 -2.41
C LEU A 179 -28.66 -18.67 -2.01
N HIS A 180 -29.44 -18.60 -0.94
CA HIS A 180 -30.35 -19.66 -0.52
C HIS A 180 -31.38 -19.95 -1.60
N ASN A 181 -32.02 -18.91 -2.14
CA ASN A 181 -33.00 -19.06 -3.24
C ASN A 181 -32.31 -19.58 -4.52
N GLU A 182 -31.09 -19.15 -4.82
CA GLU A 182 -30.29 -19.65 -5.95
C GLU A 182 -29.99 -21.15 -5.80
N ILE A 183 -29.73 -21.64 -4.58
CA ILE A 183 -29.49 -23.05 -4.27
C ILE A 183 -30.78 -23.85 -4.43
N LEU A 184 -31.93 -23.35 -3.95
CA LEU A 184 -33.22 -24.04 -4.06
C LEU A 184 -33.70 -24.10 -5.50
N ALA A 185 -33.34 -23.16 -6.35
CA ALA A 185 -33.69 -23.15 -7.77
C ALA A 185 -32.84 -24.15 -8.61
N ASP A 186 -31.68 -24.59 -8.09
CA ASP A 186 -30.88 -25.65 -8.73
C ASP A 186 -31.27 -27.01 -8.18
N PRO A 187 -31.79 -27.94 -9.02
CA PRO A 187 -32.25 -29.27 -8.57
C PRO A 187 -31.19 -30.07 -7.76
N VAL A 188 -29.91 -29.83 -8.03
CA VAL A 188 -28.78 -30.53 -7.38
C VAL A 188 -28.14 -29.70 -6.27
N GLY A 189 -28.51 -28.42 -6.12
CA GLY A 189 -27.97 -27.48 -5.16
C GLY A 189 -28.10 -27.94 -3.71
N PRO A 190 -29.32 -28.34 -3.25
CA PRO A 190 -29.53 -28.87 -1.90
C PRO A 190 -28.67 -30.10 -1.55
N ASP A 191 -28.50 -31.01 -2.50
CA ASP A 191 -27.71 -32.24 -2.29
C ASP A 191 -26.20 -31.90 -2.18
N ARG A 192 -25.69 -31.01 -3.02
CA ARG A 192 -24.29 -30.58 -2.99
C ARG A 192 -23.94 -29.86 -1.67
N ILE A 193 -24.79 -28.97 -1.18
CA ILE A 193 -24.54 -28.31 0.10
C ILE A 193 -24.66 -29.26 1.27
N SER A 194 -25.66 -30.21 1.25
CA SER A 194 -25.80 -31.25 2.27
C SER A 194 -24.59 -32.15 2.35
N ALA A 195 -24.04 -32.59 1.21
CA ALA A 195 -22.82 -33.39 1.16
C ALA A 195 -21.61 -32.64 1.76
N ASN A 196 -21.45 -31.33 1.45
CA ASN A 196 -20.39 -30.51 2.03
C ASN A 196 -20.57 -30.33 3.55
N LEU A 197 -21.80 -30.09 4.01
CA LEU A 197 -22.09 -29.96 5.45
C LEU A 197 -21.81 -31.26 6.19
N GLN A 198 -22.28 -32.39 5.68
CA GLN A 198 -22.05 -33.72 6.26
C GLN A 198 -20.55 -34.04 6.34
N LYS A 199 -19.80 -33.80 5.27
CA LYS A 199 -18.36 -34.02 5.21
C LYS A 199 -17.58 -33.23 6.26
N HIS A 200 -17.93 -31.95 6.46
CA HIS A 200 -17.16 -31.05 7.32
C HIS A 200 -17.68 -30.95 8.74
N PHE A 201 -18.98 -31.10 8.96
CA PHE A 201 -19.62 -30.87 10.26
C PHE A 201 -20.36 -32.10 10.80
N GLY A 202 -20.69 -33.09 9.94
CA GLY A 202 -21.52 -34.23 10.31
C GLY A 202 -22.89 -33.72 10.82
N ASN A 203 -23.41 -34.37 11.85
CA ASN A 203 -24.72 -34.05 12.44
C ASN A 203 -24.75 -32.72 13.23
N ARG A 204 -23.67 -31.86 13.20
CA ARG A 204 -23.66 -30.62 13.95
C ARG A 204 -24.33 -29.45 13.23
N LEU A 205 -24.45 -29.55 11.91
CA LEU A 205 -25.11 -28.55 11.07
C LEU A 205 -25.59 -29.24 9.79
N SER A 206 -26.90 -29.29 9.57
CA SER A 206 -27.49 -29.88 8.38
C SER A 206 -28.15 -28.81 7.50
N TRP A 207 -28.43 -29.16 6.25
CA TRP A 207 -29.13 -28.26 5.33
C TRP A 207 -30.58 -27.99 5.78
N GLU A 208 -31.25 -29.01 6.29
CA GLU A 208 -32.64 -28.91 6.77
C GLU A 208 -32.76 -27.98 7.99
N GLU A 209 -31.73 -27.95 8.87
CA GLU A 209 -31.69 -27.00 9.98
C GLU A 209 -31.49 -25.58 9.47
N ILE A 210 -30.61 -25.40 8.47
CA ILE A 210 -30.35 -24.09 7.86
C ILE A 210 -31.60 -23.59 7.16
N ASP A 211 -32.23 -24.42 6.31
CA ASP A 211 -33.42 -24.06 5.55
C ASP A 211 -34.60 -23.68 6.48
N ARG A 212 -34.84 -24.47 7.52
CA ARG A 212 -35.82 -24.17 8.57
C ARG A 212 -35.56 -22.81 9.26
N ALA A 213 -34.29 -22.53 9.58
CA ALA A 213 -33.91 -21.23 10.17
C ALA A 213 -34.15 -20.06 9.21
N PHE A 214 -33.97 -20.26 7.89
CA PHE A 214 -34.27 -19.25 6.87
C PHE A 214 -35.74 -19.02 6.71
N GLN A 215 -36.56 -20.09 6.71
CA GLN A 215 -38.03 -20.02 6.60
C GLN A 215 -38.62 -19.34 7.85
N ALA A 216 -38.15 -19.70 9.04
CA ALA A 216 -38.61 -19.14 10.32
C ALA A 216 -38.01 -17.77 10.66
N ALA A 217 -37.00 -17.29 9.90
CA ALA A 217 -36.18 -16.14 10.21
C ALA A 217 -35.52 -16.21 11.60
N ASP A 218 -35.24 -17.42 12.10
CA ASP A 218 -34.61 -17.66 13.40
C ASP A 218 -33.09 -17.86 13.26
N TRP A 219 -32.37 -16.77 13.38
CA TRP A 219 -30.91 -16.74 13.29
C TRP A 219 -30.23 -17.16 14.59
N GLN A 220 -30.94 -17.10 15.73
CA GLN A 220 -30.37 -17.44 17.05
C GLN A 220 -30.02 -18.91 17.14
N GLN A 221 -30.85 -19.77 16.57
CA GLN A 221 -30.60 -21.21 16.48
C GLN A 221 -29.27 -21.51 15.77
N LEU A 222 -28.97 -20.82 14.64
CA LEU A 222 -27.71 -20.98 13.92
C LEU A 222 -26.51 -20.41 14.69
N LEU A 223 -26.70 -19.27 15.37
CA LEU A 223 -25.65 -18.68 16.20
C LEU A 223 -25.29 -19.53 17.42
N ALA A 224 -26.26 -20.23 18.01
CA ALA A 224 -26.03 -21.17 19.11
C ALA A 224 -25.05 -22.30 18.75
N LYS A 225 -25.00 -22.70 17.47
CA LYS A 225 -24.06 -23.70 16.94
C LYS A 225 -22.61 -23.24 16.93
N ARG A 226 -22.31 -21.96 17.13
CA ARG A 226 -20.96 -21.36 17.02
C ARG A 226 -19.89 -22.13 17.78
N LYS A 227 -20.15 -22.48 19.06
CA LYS A 227 -19.18 -23.19 19.89
C LYS A 227 -18.91 -24.60 19.36
N SER A 228 -19.97 -25.33 18.97
CA SER A 228 -19.89 -26.68 18.43
C SER A 228 -19.10 -26.73 17.12
N LEU A 229 -19.41 -25.83 16.17
CA LEU A 229 -18.71 -25.74 14.89
C LEU A 229 -17.23 -25.38 15.07
N ARG A 230 -16.93 -24.43 15.94
CA ARG A 230 -15.53 -24.08 16.27
C ARG A 230 -14.75 -25.25 16.86
N ARG A 231 -15.36 -26.02 17.80
CA ARG A 231 -14.74 -27.23 18.38
C ARG A 231 -14.47 -28.27 17.30
N LYS A 232 -15.41 -28.50 16.37
CA LYS A 232 -15.25 -29.48 15.28
C LYS A 232 -14.08 -29.09 14.36
N LEU A 233 -14.01 -27.83 13.92
CA LEU A 233 -12.89 -27.37 13.08
C LEU A 233 -11.55 -27.42 13.82
N PHE A 234 -11.54 -27.11 15.12
CA PHE A 234 -10.33 -27.25 15.94
C PHE A 234 -9.91 -28.71 16.07
N ALA A 235 -10.83 -29.61 16.41
CA ALA A 235 -10.55 -31.04 16.61
C ALA A 235 -10.06 -31.71 15.32
N GLY A 236 -10.45 -31.22 14.14
CA GLY A 236 -9.94 -31.75 12.87
C GLY A 236 -8.44 -31.48 12.64
N GLN A 237 -7.89 -30.40 13.19
CA GLN A 237 -6.50 -30.01 12.99
C GLN A 237 -5.93 -29.25 14.23
N PRO A 238 -5.86 -29.87 15.42
CA PRO A 238 -5.55 -29.13 16.65
C PRO A 238 -4.13 -28.54 16.64
N LEU A 239 -3.11 -29.34 16.35
CA LEU A 239 -1.72 -28.88 16.30
C LEU A 239 -1.48 -27.83 15.24
N ALA A 240 -2.02 -28.03 14.04
CA ALA A 240 -1.90 -27.05 12.96
C ALA A 240 -2.61 -25.73 13.32
N THR A 241 -3.75 -25.78 13.99
CA THR A 241 -4.50 -24.59 14.43
C THR A 241 -3.72 -23.82 15.50
N LEU A 242 -3.16 -24.49 16.50
CA LEU A 242 -2.31 -23.88 17.52
C LEU A 242 -1.06 -23.27 16.91
N TRP A 243 -0.38 -24.00 16.02
CA TRP A 243 0.80 -23.49 15.30
C TRP A 243 0.47 -22.23 14.48
N ARG A 244 -0.64 -22.22 13.75
CA ARG A 244 -1.10 -21.04 12.99
C ARG A 244 -1.34 -19.85 13.92
N GLN A 245 -1.92 -20.06 15.10
CA GLN A 245 -2.15 -18.99 16.08
C GLN A 245 -0.84 -18.41 16.61
N VAL A 246 0.08 -19.27 17.06
CA VAL A 246 1.39 -18.87 17.58
C VAL A 246 2.19 -18.15 16.48
N LYS A 247 2.33 -18.77 15.31
CA LYS A 247 3.05 -18.19 14.16
C LYS A 247 2.50 -16.83 13.77
N THR A 248 1.17 -16.67 13.69
CA THR A 248 0.54 -15.40 13.30
C THR A 248 0.79 -14.31 14.33
N ARG A 249 0.66 -14.62 15.64
CA ARG A 249 0.94 -13.65 16.71
C ARG A 249 2.41 -13.26 16.72
N PHE A 250 3.30 -14.24 16.60
CA PHE A 250 4.75 -14.00 16.52
C PHE A 250 5.12 -13.12 15.34
N LEU A 251 4.67 -13.47 14.12
CA LEU A 251 4.94 -12.66 12.92
C LEU A 251 4.38 -11.24 13.02
N LYS A 252 3.18 -11.05 13.61
CA LYS A 252 2.65 -9.70 13.87
C LYS A 252 3.55 -8.91 14.82
N ARG A 253 4.09 -9.55 15.86
CA ARG A 253 4.94 -8.90 16.85
C ARG A 253 6.31 -8.50 16.26
N ILE A 254 6.91 -9.36 15.45
CA ILE A 254 8.22 -9.10 14.84
C ILE A 254 8.13 -8.36 13.49
N SER A 255 6.93 -8.12 12.96
CA SER A 255 6.76 -7.48 11.64
C SER A 255 7.50 -6.13 11.50
N PRO A 256 7.58 -5.24 12.52
CA PRO A 256 8.36 -4.02 12.39
C PRO A 256 9.86 -4.28 12.14
N LEU A 257 10.42 -5.29 12.80
CA LEU A 257 11.81 -5.71 12.60
C LEU A 257 12.01 -6.31 11.20
N LEU A 258 11.05 -7.13 10.72
CA LEU A 258 11.12 -7.67 9.36
C LEU A 258 11.05 -6.57 8.28
N TYR A 259 10.25 -5.52 8.49
CA TYR A 259 10.23 -4.36 7.59
C TYR A 259 11.58 -3.63 7.58
N LEU A 260 12.19 -3.45 8.75
CA LEU A 260 13.51 -2.82 8.88
C LEU A 260 14.57 -3.65 8.16
N LEU A 261 14.69 -4.94 8.46
CA LEU A 261 15.68 -5.85 7.85
C LEU A 261 15.52 -5.94 6.32
N ARG A 262 14.30 -5.94 5.84
CA ARG A 262 14.00 -5.99 4.40
C ARG A 262 14.01 -4.62 3.71
N ARG A 263 14.30 -3.53 4.43
CA ARG A 263 14.40 -2.16 3.90
C ARG A 263 13.25 -1.81 2.93
N ARG A 264 12.00 -2.10 3.32
CA ARG A 264 10.83 -1.93 2.46
C ARG A 264 10.28 -0.50 2.40
N GLY A 265 10.68 0.37 3.31
CA GLY A 265 10.26 1.77 3.27
C GLY A 265 11.03 2.58 2.24
N VAL A 266 10.36 3.55 1.63
CA VAL A 266 10.91 4.49 0.65
C VAL A 266 10.77 5.90 1.17
N SER A 267 11.78 6.73 0.96
CA SER A 267 11.76 8.16 1.26
C SER A 267 11.86 8.98 -0.02
N VAL A 268 11.01 10.00 -0.12
CA VAL A 268 11.01 10.93 -1.25
C VAL A 268 11.01 12.38 -0.76
N ALA A 269 11.86 13.22 -1.32
CA ALA A 269 11.82 14.66 -1.11
C ALA A 269 11.13 15.34 -2.28
N LEU A 270 10.17 16.22 -1.99
CA LEU A 270 9.51 17.06 -2.98
C LEU A 270 10.15 18.43 -2.97
N LEU A 271 10.72 18.82 -4.10
CA LEU A 271 11.33 20.12 -4.33
C LEU A 271 10.52 20.87 -5.38
N ALA A 272 10.34 22.14 -5.21
CA ALA A 272 9.81 23.03 -6.23
C ALA A 272 9.85 24.47 -5.77
N PRO A 273 9.85 25.46 -6.67
CA PRO A 273 9.52 26.85 -6.35
C PRO A 273 8.10 26.96 -5.76
N ASP A 274 7.79 28.12 -5.20
CA ASP A 274 6.45 28.41 -4.69
C ASP A 274 5.45 28.52 -5.88
N GLY A 275 4.25 27.95 -5.72
CA GLY A 275 3.23 27.90 -6.77
C GLY A 275 3.23 26.63 -7.64
N ALA A 276 4.22 25.76 -7.55
CA ALA A 276 4.30 24.53 -8.37
C ALA A 276 3.40 23.35 -7.91
N GLY A 277 2.60 23.50 -6.86
CA GLY A 277 1.64 22.47 -6.44
C GLY A 277 2.17 21.40 -5.48
N LYS A 278 3.34 21.62 -4.82
CA LYS A 278 3.93 20.66 -3.87
C LYS A 278 2.97 20.15 -2.81
N SER A 279 2.26 21.04 -2.12
CA SER A 279 1.36 20.66 -1.01
C SER A 279 0.20 19.81 -1.50
N THR A 280 -0.38 20.16 -2.65
CA THR A 280 -1.46 19.38 -3.28
C THR A 280 -0.98 17.98 -3.67
N LEU A 281 0.23 17.88 -4.24
CA LEU A 281 0.84 16.60 -4.59
C LEU A 281 1.11 15.75 -3.33
N ALA A 282 1.69 16.35 -2.30
CA ALA A 282 1.97 15.66 -1.04
C ALA A 282 0.68 15.10 -0.41
N GLU A 283 -0.39 15.89 -0.36
CA GLU A 283 -1.70 15.43 0.12
C GLU A 283 -2.23 14.26 -0.71
N THR A 284 -2.11 14.34 -2.04
CA THR A 284 -2.54 13.27 -2.94
C THR A 284 -1.78 11.97 -2.67
N ILE A 285 -0.45 12.04 -2.52
CA ILE A 285 0.38 10.87 -2.20
C ILE A 285 -0.04 10.25 -0.86
N ILE A 286 -0.32 11.08 0.16
CA ILE A 286 -0.73 10.60 1.48
C ILE A 286 -2.09 9.89 1.43
N ARG A 287 -3.01 10.37 0.60
CA ARG A 287 -4.34 9.77 0.40
C ARG A 287 -4.28 8.43 -0.34
N GLN A 288 -3.17 8.12 -1.04
CA GLN A 288 -3.01 6.84 -1.73
C GLN A 288 -2.90 5.68 -0.73
N ARG A 289 -3.96 4.90 -0.60
CA ARG A 289 -4.08 3.80 0.36
C ARG A 289 -2.93 2.78 0.24
N HIS A 290 -2.51 2.49 -0.99
CA HIS A 290 -1.51 1.46 -1.27
C HIS A 290 -0.07 1.91 -1.01
N LEU A 291 0.21 3.21 -0.99
CA LEU A 291 1.53 3.74 -0.63
C LEU A 291 1.74 3.78 0.89
N ASN A 292 0.65 3.84 1.70
CA ASN A 292 0.74 3.99 3.16
C ASN A 292 1.72 5.09 3.57
N ALA A 293 1.63 6.24 2.91
CA ALA A 293 2.58 7.33 3.01
C ALA A 293 2.46 8.13 4.32
N ARG A 294 3.56 8.74 4.74
CA ARG A 294 3.64 9.68 5.86
C ARG A 294 4.35 10.95 5.41
N PHE A 295 3.77 12.07 5.74
CA PHE A 295 4.29 13.39 5.41
C PHE A 295 5.13 13.94 6.55
N ILE A 296 6.27 14.55 6.22
CA ILE A 296 7.13 15.26 7.17
C ILE A 296 7.57 16.57 6.52
N TYR A 297 7.16 17.68 7.14
CA TYR A 297 7.61 18.99 6.73
C TYR A 297 9.00 19.30 7.31
N MET A 298 9.99 19.55 6.45
CA MET A 298 11.38 19.81 6.85
C MET A 298 11.74 21.30 6.88
N GLY A 299 10.83 22.17 6.47
CA GLY A 299 11.06 23.61 6.42
C GLY A 299 10.91 24.33 7.77
N ASP A 300 11.14 25.66 7.74
CA ASP A 300 11.12 26.50 8.94
C ASP A 300 9.73 27.02 9.36
N ASN A 301 8.67 26.77 8.56
CA ASN A 301 7.33 27.24 8.88
C ASN A 301 6.67 26.35 9.95
N LEU A 302 6.45 26.90 11.15
CA LEU A 302 5.79 26.18 12.25
C LEU A 302 4.35 25.77 11.96
N LYS A 303 3.61 26.56 11.19
CA LYS A 303 2.20 26.26 10.87
C LYS A 303 2.07 25.06 9.92
N ALA A 304 3.08 24.86 9.06
CA ALA A 304 3.14 23.72 8.15
C ALA A 304 3.79 22.47 8.80
N SER A 305 4.46 22.65 9.95
CA SER A 305 5.19 21.55 10.60
C SER A 305 4.24 20.62 11.32
N ASN A 306 4.25 19.34 10.92
CA ASN A 306 3.48 18.26 11.55
C ASN A 306 4.31 17.40 12.51
N VAL A 307 5.64 17.56 12.47
CA VAL A 307 6.60 16.90 13.35
C VAL A 307 7.59 17.94 13.84
N GLY A 308 7.77 18.10 15.15
CA GLY A 308 8.70 19.06 15.70
C GLY A 308 8.94 18.88 17.18
N LEU A 309 10.07 19.43 17.64
CA LEU A 309 10.41 19.48 19.05
C LEU A 309 9.50 20.49 19.78
N PRO A 310 9.01 20.20 20.99
CA PRO A 310 8.19 21.12 21.77
C PRO A 310 8.92 22.43 22.13
N THR A 311 10.24 22.42 22.14
CA THR A 311 11.10 23.59 22.40
C THR A 311 11.08 24.61 21.25
N THR A 312 10.93 24.18 20.00
CA THR A 312 11.00 25.06 18.82
C THR A 312 9.95 26.17 18.79
N PRO A 313 8.65 25.93 19.10
CA PRO A 313 7.65 27.00 19.22
C PRO A 313 7.99 28.01 20.33
N TRP A 314 8.53 27.53 21.47
CA TRP A 314 8.95 28.38 22.58
C TRP A 314 10.07 29.34 22.17
N PHE A 315 11.13 28.84 21.53
CA PHE A 315 12.23 29.68 21.03
C PHE A 315 11.74 30.73 20.03
N LYS A 316 10.85 30.36 19.10
CA LYS A 316 10.32 31.30 18.11
C LYS A 316 9.42 32.38 18.76
N ARG A 317 8.60 32.03 19.77
CA ARG A 317 7.81 33.00 20.54
C ARG A 317 8.70 33.99 21.29
N LYS A 318 9.71 33.49 22.02
CA LYS A 318 10.67 34.33 22.76
C LYS A 318 11.44 35.27 21.85
N LYS A 319 11.87 34.80 20.69
CA LYS A 319 12.56 35.63 19.68
C LYS A 319 11.66 36.77 19.16
N LYS A 320 10.36 36.55 19.02
CA LYS A 320 9.40 37.58 18.59
C LYS A 320 9.14 38.60 19.69
N GLN A 321 8.99 38.15 20.95
CA GLN A 321 8.65 38.99 22.10
C GLN A 321 9.78 39.93 22.56
N LYS A 322 11.06 39.48 22.47
CA LYS A 322 12.22 40.22 23.01
C LYS A 322 13.13 40.78 21.90
N ARG A 323 12.56 41.30 20.82
CA ARG A 323 13.27 41.80 19.66
C ARG A 323 14.21 42.97 19.90
N ASN A 324 14.03 43.75 20.98
CA ASN A 324 14.74 44.99 21.24
C ASN A 324 15.95 44.89 22.20
N ASN A 325 16.16 43.75 22.86
CA ASN A 325 17.31 43.58 23.78
C ASN A 325 18.47 42.82 23.13
N PRO A 326 19.66 43.45 22.92
CA PRO A 326 20.79 42.81 22.21
C PRO A 326 21.39 41.60 22.95
N LEU A 327 21.46 41.64 24.28
CA LEU A 327 21.97 40.53 25.09
C LEU A 327 21.08 39.28 24.98
N ILE A 328 19.78 39.50 25.06
CA ILE A 328 18.78 38.39 24.92
C ILE A 328 18.83 37.84 23.50
N LYS A 329 19.02 38.67 22.46
CA LYS A 329 19.21 38.18 21.08
C LYS A 329 20.44 37.27 20.98
N LEU A 330 21.54 37.61 21.63
CA LEU A 330 22.76 36.79 21.59
C LEU A 330 22.55 35.45 22.28
N ILE A 331 21.99 35.46 23.50
CA ILE A 331 21.65 34.24 24.26
C ILE A 331 20.68 33.35 23.46
N LEU A 332 19.59 33.93 22.94
CA LEU A 332 18.65 33.17 22.12
C LEU A 332 19.26 32.62 20.80
N ALA A 333 20.24 33.33 20.21
CA ALA A 333 20.97 32.88 19.04
C ALA A 333 21.85 31.66 19.34
N VAL A 334 22.55 31.67 20.47
CA VAL A 334 23.38 30.54 20.93
C VAL A 334 22.55 29.30 21.16
N PHE A 335 21.39 29.41 21.87
CA PHE A 335 20.51 28.25 22.11
C PHE A 335 19.67 27.86 20.92
N ASN A 336 19.34 28.76 20.02
CA ASN A 336 18.55 28.44 18.83
C ASN A 336 19.34 27.63 17.80
N PHE A 337 20.67 27.74 17.79
CA PHE A 337 21.53 26.96 16.89
C PHE A 337 21.41 25.45 17.16
N PRO A 338 21.72 24.92 18.37
CA PRO A 338 21.59 23.51 18.67
C PRO A 338 20.10 23.05 18.57
N ASN A 339 19.14 23.86 19.01
CA ASN A 339 17.74 23.50 18.88
C ASN A 339 17.32 23.30 17.41
N SER A 340 17.84 24.12 16.49
CA SER A 340 17.52 23.98 15.07
C SER A 340 18.17 22.76 14.42
N LEU A 341 19.32 22.30 14.90
CA LEU A 341 19.95 21.04 14.49
C LEU A 341 19.17 19.85 15.02
N LEU A 342 18.87 19.87 16.33
CA LEU A 342 18.07 18.81 16.98
C LEU A 342 16.69 18.67 16.34
N GLU A 343 16.07 19.76 15.92
CA GLU A 343 14.81 19.75 15.20
C GLU A 343 14.90 18.98 13.87
N GLN A 344 15.94 19.24 13.07
CA GLN A 344 16.14 18.55 11.80
C GLN A 344 16.49 17.07 12.02
N TRP A 345 17.32 16.76 12.99
CA TRP A 345 17.64 15.37 13.34
C TRP A 345 16.43 14.60 13.86
N TYR A 346 15.61 15.24 14.71
CA TYR A 346 14.37 14.64 15.20
C TYR A 346 13.41 14.31 14.05
N ARG A 347 13.20 15.25 13.13
CA ARG A 347 12.35 15.02 11.93
C ARG A 347 12.90 13.90 11.06
N SER A 348 14.22 13.88 10.84
CA SER A 348 14.90 12.81 10.10
C SER A 348 14.78 11.46 10.80
N ALA A 349 14.92 11.41 12.12
CA ALA A 349 14.74 10.20 12.92
C ALA A 349 13.29 9.67 12.88
N VAL A 350 12.29 10.56 12.94
CA VAL A 350 10.87 10.19 12.77
C VAL A 350 10.63 9.64 11.37
N GLY A 351 11.23 10.24 10.33
CA GLY A 351 11.19 9.71 8.97
C GLY A 351 11.84 8.33 8.88
N GLY A 352 13.02 8.16 9.46
CA GLY A 352 13.70 6.87 9.57
C GLY A 352 12.86 5.80 10.27
N TYR A 353 12.17 6.17 11.36
CA TYR A 353 11.24 5.30 12.06
C TYR A 353 10.07 4.83 11.16
N TYR A 354 9.43 5.74 10.43
CA TYR A 354 8.37 5.35 9.50
C TYR A 354 8.89 4.49 8.34
N ARG A 355 10.05 4.86 7.78
CA ARG A 355 10.73 4.09 6.73
C ARG A 355 11.09 2.68 7.22
N SER A 356 11.58 2.53 8.46
CA SER A 356 11.89 1.22 9.03
C SER A 356 10.65 0.32 9.19
N ARG A 357 9.45 0.91 9.21
CA ARG A 357 8.16 0.21 9.22
C ARG A 357 7.57 -0.03 7.83
N GLY A 358 8.35 0.15 6.78
CA GLY A 358 7.92 -0.12 5.41
C GLY A 358 7.00 0.93 4.80
N LYS A 359 6.91 2.13 5.39
CA LYS A 359 6.07 3.23 4.88
C LYS A 359 6.81 4.06 3.86
N PHE A 360 6.08 4.70 2.95
CA PHE A 360 6.60 5.81 2.18
C PHE A 360 6.68 7.04 3.07
N VAL A 361 7.81 7.75 3.02
CA VAL A 361 8.02 9.00 3.75
C VAL A 361 8.21 10.12 2.75
N VAL A 362 7.26 11.06 2.74
CA VAL A 362 7.28 12.23 1.86
C VAL A 362 7.79 13.42 2.63
N TYR A 363 8.96 13.91 2.26
CA TYR A 363 9.56 15.13 2.82
C TYR A 363 9.17 16.33 1.95
N ASP A 364 8.58 17.36 2.55
CA ASP A 364 8.39 18.67 1.93
C ASP A 364 9.48 19.63 2.44
N ARG A 365 10.15 20.33 1.55
CA ARG A 365 11.27 21.25 1.82
C ARG A 365 12.44 20.52 2.51
N TYR A 366 13.11 19.65 1.79
CA TYR A 366 14.29 18.95 2.29
C TYR A 366 15.51 19.89 2.42
N VAL A 367 16.61 19.37 2.98
CA VAL A 367 17.85 20.15 3.20
C VAL A 367 18.38 20.80 1.93
N TYR A 368 18.06 20.28 0.76
CA TYR A 368 18.46 20.81 -0.55
C TYR A 368 17.88 22.21 -0.85
N ASP A 369 16.78 22.61 -0.22
CA ASP A 369 16.26 23.98 -0.32
C ASP A 369 17.25 25.01 0.21
N SER A 370 18.19 24.61 1.05
CA SER A 370 19.28 25.49 1.52
C SER A 370 20.34 25.76 0.45
N TRP A 371 20.47 24.87 -0.55
CA TRP A 371 21.49 24.98 -1.59
C TRP A 371 21.13 26.01 -2.66
N ILE A 372 19.83 26.24 -2.89
CA ILE A 372 19.34 27.22 -3.85
C ILE A 372 19.30 28.65 -3.30
N ASN A 373 19.41 28.81 -1.98
CA ASN A 373 19.44 30.14 -1.38
C ASN A 373 20.82 30.79 -1.53
N PRO A 374 20.88 32.15 -1.56
CA PRO A 374 22.15 32.85 -1.67
C PRO A 374 23.18 32.42 -0.60
N PRO A 375 24.47 32.52 -0.90
CA PRO A 375 25.53 32.11 0.00
C PRO A 375 25.36 32.75 1.38
N VAL A 376 25.42 31.94 2.41
CA VAL A 376 25.24 32.38 3.78
C VAL A 376 26.56 33.04 4.24
N THR A 377 26.54 34.31 4.57
CA THR A 377 27.71 35.08 4.98
C THR A 377 28.15 34.76 6.44
N ARG A 378 27.19 34.49 7.33
CA ARG A 378 27.51 34.26 8.76
C ARG A 378 28.07 32.88 9.01
N MET A 379 29.22 32.77 9.66
CA MET A 379 29.92 31.52 9.96
C MET A 379 29.03 30.45 10.65
N ILE A 380 28.30 30.84 11.68
CA ILE A 380 27.35 29.95 12.40
C ILE A 380 26.32 29.30 11.45
N LYS A 381 25.82 30.04 10.48
CA LYS A 381 24.87 29.49 9.51
C LYS A 381 25.57 28.56 8.51
N LYS A 382 26.83 28.81 8.14
CA LYS A 382 27.65 27.90 7.31
C LYS A 382 27.88 26.57 8.02
N ILE A 383 28.25 26.62 9.29
CA ILE A 383 28.46 25.42 10.13
C ILE A 383 27.15 24.64 10.25
N ARG A 384 26.02 25.33 10.55
CA ARG A 384 24.71 24.67 10.61
C ARG A 384 24.37 23.96 9.30
N ARG A 385 24.53 24.64 8.17
CA ARG A 385 24.25 24.09 6.86
C ARG A 385 25.11 22.84 6.61
N PHE A 386 26.40 22.92 6.83
CA PHE A 386 27.32 21.80 6.68
C PHE A 386 26.93 20.59 7.55
N LEU A 387 26.58 20.82 8.83
CA LEU A 387 26.18 19.75 9.73
C LEU A 387 24.88 19.09 9.28
N ILE A 388 23.87 19.87 8.89
CA ILE A 388 22.57 19.34 8.42
C ILE A 388 22.75 18.52 7.14
N GLU A 389 23.49 19.04 6.17
CA GLU A 389 23.76 18.38 4.88
C GLU A 389 24.47 17.03 5.06
N ARG A 390 25.40 16.96 6.03
CA ARG A 390 26.18 15.74 6.26
C ARG A 390 25.50 14.72 7.16
N THR A 391 24.57 15.14 7.99
CA THR A 391 23.92 14.27 8.99
C THR A 391 22.50 13.87 8.66
N CYS A 392 21.80 14.60 7.77
CA CYS A 392 20.47 14.20 7.30
C CYS A 392 20.60 13.10 6.23
N PRO A 393 19.88 11.97 6.38
CA PRO A 393 19.95 10.87 5.41
C PRO A 393 19.47 11.31 4.03
N THR A 394 20.18 10.94 2.97
CA THR A 394 19.74 11.16 1.59
C THR A 394 18.40 10.43 1.33
N PRO A 395 17.38 11.10 0.79
CA PRO A 395 16.15 10.43 0.36
C PRO A 395 16.43 9.42 -0.75
N ASP A 396 15.58 8.40 -0.86
CA ASP A 396 15.71 7.42 -1.94
C ASP A 396 15.41 8.05 -3.32
N LEU A 397 14.50 9.02 -3.36
CA LEU A 397 14.14 9.81 -4.55
C LEU A 397 14.03 11.29 -4.19
N VAL A 398 14.39 12.13 -5.14
CA VAL A 398 14.12 13.58 -5.10
C VAL A 398 13.30 13.93 -6.33
N ILE A 399 12.13 14.52 -6.14
CA ILE A 399 11.22 14.91 -7.23
C ILE A 399 11.15 16.41 -7.26
N LEU A 400 11.56 17.00 -8.38
CA LEU A 400 11.47 18.41 -8.67
C LEU A 400 10.25 18.66 -9.56
N LEU A 401 9.27 19.43 -9.06
CA LEU A 401 8.19 19.95 -9.88
C LEU A 401 8.66 21.19 -10.61
N ASP A 402 8.76 21.11 -11.93
CA ASP A 402 9.28 22.16 -12.78
C ASP A 402 8.17 22.88 -13.56
N ALA A 403 8.15 24.20 -13.47
CA ALA A 403 7.31 25.04 -14.31
C ALA A 403 7.96 26.43 -14.49
N PRO A 404 7.78 27.12 -15.63
CA PRO A 404 8.30 28.48 -15.88
C PRO A 404 7.84 29.49 -14.82
N GLY A 405 8.71 30.44 -14.47
CA GLY A 405 8.42 31.45 -13.44
C GLY A 405 7.13 32.22 -13.67
N ALA A 406 6.78 32.55 -14.94
CA ALA A 406 5.53 33.19 -15.30
C ALA A 406 4.29 32.32 -14.94
N VAL A 407 4.34 31.00 -15.19
CA VAL A 407 3.26 30.07 -14.84
C VAL A 407 3.10 29.95 -13.32
N LEU A 408 4.20 29.90 -12.60
CA LEU A 408 4.20 29.83 -11.13
C LEU A 408 3.62 31.08 -10.50
N PHE A 409 3.97 32.28 -11.06
CA PHE A 409 3.41 33.56 -10.64
C PHE A 409 1.91 33.65 -10.90
N ALA A 410 1.45 33.25 -12.10
CA ALA A 410 0.04 33.22 -12.43
C ALA A 410 -0.80 32.34 -11.48
N ARG A 411 -0.22 31.27 -10.95
CA ARG A 411 -0.91 30.35 -10.03
C ARG A 411 -1.02 30.86 -8.60
N LYS A 412 -0.07 31.65 -8.11
CA LYS A 412 -0.01 32.01 -6.68
C LYS A 412 0.10 33.51 -6.39
N GLY A 413 0.59 34.30 -7.35
CA GLY A 413 0.77 35.75 -7.18
C GLY A 413 1.84 36.16 -6.15
N GLU A 414 2.67 35.24 -5.70
CA GLU A 414 3.74 35.49 -4.74
C GLU A 414 5.08 35.67 -5.47
N HIS A 415 5.94 36.57 -4.99
CA HIS A 415 7.22 36.92 -5.62
C HIS A 415 7.06 37.63 -6.96
N THR A 416 8.09 37.62 -7.81
CA THR A 416 8.04 38.13 -9.20
C THR A 416 8.31 36.97 -10.17
N PRO A 417 7.84 37.05 -11.44
CA PRO A 417 8.12 36.02 -12.44
C PRO A 417 9.63 35.71 -12.59
N GLU A 418 10.46 36.77 -12.63
CA GLU A 418 11.91 36.67 -12.77
C GLU A 418 12.56 36.04 -11.53
N GLY A 419 12.07 36.39 -10.32
CA GLY A 419 12.55 35.81 -9.06
C GLY A 419 12.21 34.34 -8.95
N LEU A 420 11.01 33.93 -9.44
CA LEU A 420 10.60 32.52 -9.50
C LEU A 420 11.42 31.75 -10.54
N GLU A 421 11.71 32.38 -11.71
CA GLU A 421 12.57 31.76 -12.73
C GLU A 421 13.99 31.55 -12.23
N THR A 422 14.56 32.54 -11.53
CA THR A 422 15.88 32.41 -10.89
C THR A 422 15.92 31.23 -9.90
N LYS A 423 14.88 31.08 -9.05
CA LYS A 423 14.75 29.93 -8.15
C LYS A 423 14.61 28.62 -8.91
N ARG A 424 13.82 28.61 -9.99
CA ARG A 424 13.64 27.44 -10.86
C ARG A 424 14.98 26.95 -11.39
N GLN A 425 15.78 27.86 -11.98
CA GLN A 425 17.09 27.51 -12.53
C GLN A 425 18.05 26.98 -11.44
N ALA A 426 18.00 27.54 -10.24
CA ALA A 426 18.76 27.05 -9.10
C ALA A 426 18.35 25.63 -8.68
N TYR A 427 17.05 25.26 -8.73
CA TYR A 427 16.61 23.89 -8.50
C TYR A 427 17.05 22.94 -9.61
N LEU A 428 16.94 23.35 -10.89
CA LEU A 428 17.39 22.54 -12.03
C LEU A 428 18.91 22.26 -11.97
N ALA A 429 19.69 23.22 -11.49
CA ALA A 429 21.13 23.04 -11.30
C ALA A 429 21.47 21.92 -10.28
N LEU A 430 20.54 21.54 -9.39
CA LEU A 430 20.75 20.43 -8.45
C LEU A 430 20.86 19.06 -9.15
N GLN A 431 20.40 18.92 -10.39
CA GLN A 431 20.56 17.67 -11.17
C GLN A 431 22.04 17.28 -11.33
N LYS A 432 22.94 18.27 -11.38
CA LYS A 432 24.39 18.01 -11.46
C LYS A 432 24.97 17.43 -10.18
N GLN A 433 24.27 17.57 -9.06
CA GLN A 433 24.75 17.17 -7.72
C GLN A 433 23.97 15.96 -7.15
N LEU A 434 22.75 15.75 -7.61
CA LEU A 434 21.83 14.73 -7.10
C LEU A 434 21.47 13.74 -8.21
N SER A 435 22.12 12.58 -8.22
CA SER A 435 21.88 11.52 -9.22
C SER A 435 20.50 10.88 -9.12
N ASN A 436 19.79 11.07 -8.00
CA ASN A 436 18.44 10.55 -7.74
C ASN A 436 17.35 11.63 -7.89
N LEU A 437 17.65 12.76 -8.53
CA LEU A 437 16.70 13.82 -8.79
C LEU A 437 15.99 13.57 -10.12
N LEU A 438 14.67 13.48 -10.08
CA LEU A 438 13.77 13.37 -11.23
C LEU A 438 12.99 14.67 -11.38
N VAL A 439 12.94 15.20 -12.61
CA VAL A 439 12.18 16.40 -12.93
C VAL A 439 10.84 16.01 -13.52
N VAL A 440 9.77 16.63 -13.05
CA VAL A 440 8.42 16.42 -13.50
C VAL A 440 7.86 17.75 -14.02
N ASP A 441 7.36 17.75 -15.24
CA ASP A 441 6.71 18.90 -15.85
C ASP A 441 5.41 19.25 -15.11
N ALA A 442 5.46 20.29 -14.29
CA ALA A 442 4.32 20.78 -13.53
C ALA A 442 3.47 21.80 -14.30
N THR A 443 3.71 22.04 -15.60
CA THR A 443 2.84 22.84 -16.45
C THR A 443 1.55 22.10 -16.82
N GLN A 444 1.61 20.77 -16.83
CA GLN A 444 0.50 19.88 -17.13
C GLN A 444 -0.62 19.99 -16.06
N ASP A 445 -1.76 19.39 -16.35
CA ASP A 445 -2.87 19.34 -15.39
C ASP A 445 -2.49 18.56 -14.11
N ALA A 446 -3.11 18.91 -12.99
CA ALA A 446 -2.75 18.36 -11.70
C ALA A 446 -2.93 16.83 -11.61
N GLN A 447 -3.90 16.22 -12.34
CA GLN A 447 -4.13 14.78 -12.30
C GLN A 447 -3.03 14.04 -13.04
N THR A 448 -2.57 14.56 -14.17
CA THR A 448 -1.45 14.02 -14.96
C THR A 448 -0.15 14.05 -14.17
N VAL A 449 0.20 15.19 -13.56
CA VAL A 449 1.37 15.33 -12.69
C VAL A 449 1.32 14.35 -11.51
N GLN A 450 0.16 14.22 -10.87
CA GLN A 450 -0.03 13.29 -9.76
C GLN A 450 0.14 11.84 -10.20
N ALA A 451 -0.46 11.44 -11.32
CA ALA A 451 -0.36 10.08 -11.86
C ALA A 451 1.09 9.73 -12.23
N GLU A 452 1.82 10.69 -12.78
CA GLU A 452 3.24 10.53 -13.11
C GLU A 452 4.09 10.30 -11.86
N VAL A 453 3.96 11.16 -10.86
CA VAL A 453 4.71 11.03 -9.61
C VAL A 453 4.37 9.73 -8.87
N ILE A 454 3.08 9.35 -8.79
CA ILE A 454 2.67 8.09 -8.18
C ILE A 454 3.30 6.91 -8.94
N HIS A 455 3.32 6.97 -10.27
CA HIS A 455 3.95 5.96 -11.11
C HIS A 455 5.46 5.84 -10.82
N MET A 456 6.18 6.95 -10.78
CA MET A 456 7.61 6.98 -10.46
C MET A 456 7.90 6.35 -9.09
N LEU A 457 7.14 6.74 -8.06
CA LEU A 457 7.26 6.16 -6.72
C LEU A 457 7.00 4.65 -6.72
N TRP A 458 5.99 4.20 -7.47
CA TRP A 458 5.65 2.79 -7.55
C TRP A 458 6.68 1.99 -8.33
N GLN A 459 7.19 2.49 -9.42
CA GLN A 459 8.27 1.86 -10.20
C GLN A 459 9.55 1.74 -9.37
N TYR A 460 9.94 2.79 -8.65
CA TYR A 460 11.10 2.72 -7.74
C TYR A 460 10.90 1.64 -6.67
N TYR A 461 9.73 1.54 -6.07
CA TYR A 461 9.42 0.49 -5.09
C TYR A 461 9.51 -0.91 -5.72
N ARG A 462 9.02 -1.07 -6.94
CA ARG A 462 9.03 -2.31 -7.70
C ARG A 462 10.45 -2.77 -8.06
N THR A 463 11.30 -1.90 -8.60
CA THR A 463 12.68 -2.24 -9.00
C THR A 463 13.51 -2.66 -7.79
N ARG A 464 13.33 -1.99 -6.67
CA ARG A 464 13.97 -2.33 -5.40
C ARG A 464 13.53 -3.70 -4.86
N ASP A 465 12.32 -4.14 -5.16
CA ASP A 465 11.82 -5.48 -4.80
C ASP A 465 12.39 -6.57 -5.72
N LEU A 466 12.42 -6.33 -7.00
CA LEU A 466 12.95 -7.27 -8.01
C LEU A 466 14.46 -7.52 -7.85
N GLY A 467 15.24 -6.50 -7.53
CA GLY A 467 16.69 -6.63 -7.29
C GLY A 467 17.00 -7.60 -6.14
N LYS A 468 16.14 -7.66 -5.12
CA LYS A 468 16.30 -8.62 -4.00
C LYS A 468 15.92 -10.05 -4.35
N VAL A 469 14.98 -10.25 -5.27
CA VAL A 469 14.59 -11.59 -5.75
C VAL A 469 15.74 -12.21 -6.58
N ARG A 470 16.49 -11.42 -7.34
CA ARG A 470 17.67 -11.89 -8.08
C ARG A 470 18.82 -12.29 -7.16
N ASN A 471 19.14 -11.45 -6.17
CA ASN A 471 20.25 -11.73 -5.24
C ASN A 471 19.96 -12.88 -4.27
N GLY A 472 18.70 -13.16 -3.93
CA GLY A 472 18.31 -14.31 -3.11
C GLY A 472 18.41 -15.67 -3.84
N ARG A 473 18.43 -15.69 -5.19
CA ARG A 473 18.63 -16.92 -5.96
C ARG A 473 20.09 -17.32 -6.10
N ASN A 474 21.02 -16.36 -6.08
CA ASN A 474 22.47 -16.65 -6.17
C ASN A 474 23.08 -17.09 -4.83
N GLY A 475 22.34 -17.05 -3.73
CA GLY A 475 22.78 -17.51 -2.41
C GLY A 475 22.32 -18.92 -2.00
N GLN A 476 21.61 -19.63 -2.89
CA GLN A 476 21.15 -21.02 -2.62
C GLN A 476 21.79 -22.08 -3.55
N SER A 477 22.80 -21.70 -4.30
CA SER A 477 23.62 -22.61 -5.11
C SER A 477 25.09 -22.50 -4.70
N GLY A 478 25.33 -22.73 -3.42
CA GLY A 478 26.68 -22.87 -2.84
C GLY A 478 26.61 -23.85 -1.67
#